data_0d0c1f7ea5f122e46af72777a9644c18
#
_entry.id   0d0c1f7ea5f122e46af72777a9644c18
#
_cell.length_a   1.000
_cell.length_b   1.000
_cell.length_c   1.000
_cell.angle_alpha   90.00
_cell.angle_beta   90.00
_cell.angle_gamma   90.00
#
_symmetry.space_group_name_H-M   'P 1'
#
loop_
_entity.id
_entity.type
_entity.pdbx_description
1 polymer ?
#
loop_
_entity_poly.entity_id
_entity_poly.type
_entity_poly.pdbx_seq_one_letter_code
_entity_poly.pdbx_strand_id
1 'polypeptide(L)'
;LGDRYQISIDRLSDLQDLIDKYNAAKPEDQKAAMRDIVDFIYDDYRQVLLAPHKRMDIIVGSLLMTGAASVKNKDDNAGGIDLLNIDLPFKFIKPDTEDKDYFVTYLQQKLNELKSIYGTFPKMIMSRGTFVKNIIGSSEFGDKFKMQLTGNEMYMSTGIITSQLASAIFTGIGLPAIEIKEDYVVDQTGKNIPIYADGRISLLPQDKIGYMRFHTPYEAVDGVPGRNYTQADGDMLISGYKDGNGRYLEYTAEWIPQIANPNLIVNFDLSEMNA
;
A
#
# COMPACT_ATOMS: atom_id res chain seq x y z
N LEU A 1 -11.56 -10.36 -7.49
CA LEU A 1 -10.16 -10.31 -7.90
C LEU A 1 -9.66 -11.71 -8.16
N GLY A 2 -8.98 -11.94 -9.25
CA GLY A 2 -8.34 -13.19 -9.57
C GLY A 2 -7.11 -12.94 -10.41
N ASP A 3 -6.07 -13.73 -10.23
CA ASP A 3 -4.90 -13.76 -11.11
C ASP A 3 -4.33 -15.16 -11.13
N ARG A 4 -3.59 -15.46 -12.20
CA ARG A 4 -3.08 -16.78 -12.51
C ARG A 4 -1.56 -16.73 -12.56
N TYR A 5 -0.93 -17.53 -11.72
CA TYR A 5 0.51 -17.72 -11.70
C TYR A 5 0.86 -19.04 -12.39
N GLN A 6 1.67 -18.98 -13.45
CA GLN A 6 2.16 -20.15 -14.14
C GLN A 6 3.52 -20.58 -13.57
N ILE A 7 3.59 -21.81 -13.09
CA ILE A 7 4.87 -22.42 -12.68
C ILE A 7 5.61 -22.81 -13.97
N SER A 8 6.70 -22.11 -14.27
CA SER A 8 7.50 -22.35 -15.48
C SER A 8 8.17 -23.73 -15.47
N ILE A 9 8.57 -24.18 -16.67
CA ILE A 9 9.34 -25.43 -16.81
C ILE A 9 10.68 -25.30 -16.09
N ASP A 10 11.33 -24.14 -16.18
CA ASP A 10 12.59 -23.88 -15.48
C ASP A 10 12.42 -23.99 -13.97
N ARG A 11 11.34 -23.43 -13.42
CA ARG A 11 11.01 -23.55 -12.01
C ARG A 11 10.79 -25.01 -11.56
N LEU A 12 10.18 -25.83 -12.43
CA LEU A 12 10.02 -27.27 -12.17
C LEU A 12 11.35 -28.01 -12.24
N SER A 13 12.26 -27.59 -13.14
CA SER A 13 13.63 -28.14 -13.21
C SER A 13 14.42 -27.80 -11.95
N ASP A 14 14.37 -26.55 -11.48
CA ASP A 14 15.02 -26.13 -10.25
C ASP A 14 14.51 -26.91 -9.03
N LEU A 15 13.21 -27.20 -8.98
CA LEU A 15 12.63 -28.05 -7.94
C LEU A 15 13.17 -29.49 -8.02
N GLN A 16 13.30 -30.02 -9.23
CA GLN A 16 13.86 -31.35 -9.41
C GLN A 16 15.32 -31.40 -8.94
N ASP A 17 16.13 -30.39 -9.26
CA ASP A 17 17.51 -30.26 -8.79
C ASP A 17 17.61 -30.24 -7.26
N LEU A 18 16.67 -29.54 -6.59
CA LEU A 18 16.59 -29.52 -5.13
C LEU A 18 16.23 -30.90 -4.55
N ILE A 19 15.29 -31.61 -5.21
CA ILE A 19 14.92 -32.99 -4.83
C ILE A 19 16.13 -33.94 -5.01
N ASP A 20 16.86 -33.81 -6.10
CA ASP A 20 18.04 -34.62 -6.36
C ASP A 20 19.16 -34.35 -5.35
N LYS A 21 19.37 -33.07 -4.97
CA LYS A 21 20.26 -32.69 -3.86
C LYS A 21 19.84 -33.33 -2.54
N TYR A 22 18.56 -33.32 -2.22
CA TYR A 22 18.03 -33.96 -1.02
C TYR A 22 18.27 -35.44 -1.00
N ASN A 23 18.03 -36.13 -2.13
CA ASN A 23 18.24 -37.56 -2.26
C ASN A 23 19.75 -37.98 -2.18
N ALA A 24 20.64 -37.09 -2.61
CA ALA A 24 22.09 -37.28 -2.56
C ALA A 24 22.72 -36.84 -1.22
N ALA A 25 21.99 -36.11 -0.38
CA ALA A 25 22.48 -35.54 0.87
C ALA A 25 22.73 -36.64 1.94
N LYS A 26 23.75 -36.42 2.75
CA LYS A 26 23.99 -37.27 3.93
C LYS A 26 22.88 -37.05 4.97
N PRO A 27 22.62 -38.01 5.87
CA PRO A 27 21.57 -37.92 6.88
C PRO A 27 21.62 -36.62 7.72
N GLU A 28 22.82 -36.12 7.99
CA GLU A 28 23.07 -34.87 8.72
C GLU A 28 22.63 -33.60 7.96
N ASP A 29 22.69 -33.65 6.61
CA ASP A 29 22.38 -32.53 5.72
C ASP A 29 20.93 -32.57 5.15
N GLN A 30 20.25 -33.71 5.25
CA GLN A 30 18.91 -33.92 4.69
C GLN A 30 17.89 -32.92 5.24
N LYS A 31 18.00 -32.55 6.52
CA LYS A 31 17.09 -31.58 7.12
C LYS A 31 17.21 -30.17 6.49
N ALA A 32 18.44 -29.77 6.14
CA ALA A 32 18.68 -28.49 5.46
C ALA A 32 18.15 -28.53 4.02
N ALA A 33 18.49 -29.61 3.27
CA ALA A 33 18.00 -29.78 1.91
C ALA A 33 16.48 -29.89 1.82
N MET A 34 15.81 -30.48 2.81
CA MET A 34 14.35 -30.51 2.88
C MET A 34 13.77 -29.11 3.13
N ARG A 35 14.44 -28.30 3.95
CA ARG A 35 14.03 -26.91 4.17
C ARG A 35 14.10 -26.11 2.87
N ASP A 36 15.17 -26.27 2.08
CA ASP A 36 15.33 -25.57 0.80
C ASP A 36 14.18 -25.91 -0.16
N ILE A 37 13.74 -27.18 -0.21
CA ILE A 37 12.58 -27.61 -1.01
C ILE A 37 11.30 -26.95 -0.51
N VAL A 38 11.08 -26.96 0.80
CA VAL A 38 9.89 -26.36 1.41
C VAL A 38 9.84 -24.85 1.15
N ASP A 39 10.96 -24.15 1.37
CA ASP A 39 11.07 -22.70 1.16
C ASP A 39 10.84 -22.36 -0.32
N PHE A 40 11.37 -23.16 -1.25
CA PHE A 40 11.18 -22.98 -2.67
C PHE A 40 9.71 -23.11 -3.11
N ILE A 41 9.00 -24.12 -2.62
CA ILE A 41 7.57 -24.32 -2.89
C ILE A 41 6.75 -23.22 -2.22
N TYR A 42 7.12 -22.84 -0.99
CA TYR A 42 6.40 -21.84 -0.22
C TYR A 42 6.48 -20.44 -0.84
N ASP A 43 7.59 -20.12 -1.52
CA ASP A 43 7.76 -18.84 -2.19
C ASP A 43 6.74 -18.62 -3.32
N ASP A 44 6.43 -19.67 -4.08
CA ASP A 44 5.39 -19.61 -5.12
C ASP A 44 4.00 -19.35 -4.52
N TYR A 45 3.66 -20.05 -3.44
CA TYR A 45 2.40 -19.82 -2.72
C TYR A 45 2.34 -18.42 -2.08
N ARG A 46 3.45 -17.95 -1.53
CA ARG A 46 3.54 -16.62 -0.93
C ARG A 46 3.22 -15.51 -1.91
N GLN A 47 3.70 -15.60 -3.15
CA GLN A 47 3.38 -14.61 -4.18
C GLN A 47 1.88 -14.57 -4.47
N VAL A 48 1.26 -15.73 -4.60
CA VAL A 48 -0.18 -15.85 -4.83
C VAL A 48 -0.99 -15.32 -3.65
N LEU A 49 -0.56 -15.61 -2.40
CA LEU A 49 -1.20 -15.10 -1.18
C LEU A 49 -1.12 -13.58 -1.04
N LEU A 50 0.01 -12.97 -1.43
CA LEU A 50 0.23 -11.54 -1.28
C LEU A 50 -0.40 -10.70 -2.40
N ALA A 51 -0.68 -11.28 -3.56
CA ALA A 51 -1.18 -10.56 -4.73
C ALA A 51 -2.51 -9.80 -4.46
N PRO A 52 -3.54 -10.41 -3.87
CA PRO A 52 -4.79 -9.69 -3.58
C PRO A 52 -4.60 -8.58 -2.54
N HIS A 53 -3.74 -8.77 -1.54
CA HIS A 53 -3.42 -7.73 -0.55
C HIS A 53 -2.79 -6.51 -1.22
N LYS A 54 -1.77 -6.71 -2.07
CA LYS A 54 -1.15 -5.62 -2.84
C LYS A 54 -2.14 -4.89 -3.74
N ARG A 55 -3.09 -5.62 -4.31
CA ARG A 55 -4.16 -5.01 -5.12
C ARG A 55 -5.07 -4.14 -4.26
N MET A 56 -5.43 -4.61 -3.06
CA MET A 56 -6.22 -3.82 -2.11
C MET A 56 -5.46 -2.60 -1.62
N ASP A 57 -4.16 -2.69 -1.38
CA ASP A 57 -3.33 -1.55 -1.00
C ASP A 57 -3.37 -0.44 -2.05
N ILE A 58 -3.32 -0.77 -3.35
CA ILE A 58 -3.47 0.21 -4.44
C ILE A 58 -4.88 0.85 -4.40
N ILE A 59 -5.92 0.06 -4.24
CA ILE A 59 -7.30 0.55 -4.22
C ILE A 59 -7.52 1.47 -3.02
N VAL A 60 -7.08 1.06 -1.82
CA VAL A 60 -7.19 1.87 -0.60
C VAL A 60 -6.33 3.13 -0.70
N GLY A 61 -5.10 3.03 -1.22
CA GLY A 61 -4.25 4.18 -1.48
C GLY A 61 -4.90 5.18 -2.42
N SER A 62 -5.47 4.72 -3.54
CA SER A 62 -6.22 5.56 -4.47
C SER A 62 -7.42 6.23 -3.80
N LEU A 63 -8.22 5.47 -3.05
CA LEU A 63 -9.35 6.01 -2.29
C LEU A 63 -8.91 7.09 -1.32
N LEU A 64 -7.84 6.88 -0.56
CA LEU A 64 -7.34 7.87 0.39
C LEU A 64 -6.84 9.14 -0.28
N MET A 65 -6.20 9.04 -1.44
CA MET A 65 -5.64 10.19 -2.15
C MET A 65 -6.67 11.01 -2.92
N THR A 66 -7.61 10.32 -3.57
CA THR A 66 -8.50 10.94 -4.56
C THR A 66 -9.98 10.87 -4.19
N GLY A 67 -10.34 10.10 -3.18
CA GLY A 67 -11.73 9.77 -2.87
C GLY A 67 -12.34 8.75 -3.83
N ALA A 68 -11.62 8.36 -4.88
CA ALA A 68 -12.14 7.49 -5.92
C ALA A 68 -11.20 6.32 -6.20
N ALA A 69 -11.76 5.17 -6.55
CA ALA A 69 -11.02 4.04 -7.08
C ALA A 69 -11.87 3.29 -8.09
N SER A 70 -11.26 2.90 -9.20
CA SER A 70 -11.89 2.06 -10.22
C SER A 70 -11.05 0.83 -10.51
N VAL A 71 -11.71 -0.29 -10.74
CA VAL A 71 -11.11 -1.54 -11.20
C VAL A 71 -11.72 -1.90 -12.53
N LYS A 72 -10.90 -1.94 -13.55
CA LYS A 72 -11.34 -2.28 -14.93
C LYS A 72 -11.11 -3.75 -15.21
N ASN A 73 -12.01 -4.35 -15.99
CA ASN A 73 -11.79 -5.67 -16.54
C ASN A 73 -10.72 -5.61 -17.64
N LYS A 74 -9.71 -6.46 -17.57
CA LYS A 74 -8.62 -6.52 -18.54
C LYS A 74 -9.01 -7.21 -19.85
N ASP A 75 -9.92 -8.16 -19.76
CA ASP A 75 -10.27 -9.03 -20.89
C ASP A 75 -11.26 -8.37 -21.86
N ASP A 76 -11.62 -7.13 -21.57
CA ASP A 76 -12.60 -6.42 -22.37
C ASP A 76 -11.92 -5.62 -23.50
N ASN A 77 -11.82 -6.25 -24.67
CA ASN A 77 -11.46 -5.59 -25.90
C ASN A 77 -12.48 -4.51 -26.36
N ALA A 78 -13.57 -4.34 -25.64
CA ALA A 78 -14.73 -3.50 -25.99
C ALA A 78 -14.90 -2.26 -25.10
N GLY A 79 -13.82 -1.68 -24.57
CA GLY A 79 -13.90 -0.36 -23.94
C GLY A 79 -13.96 -0.34 -22.41
N GLY A 80 -13.60 -1.44 -21.75
CA GLY A 80 -13.34 -1.50 -20.31
C GLY A 80 -14.57 -1.25 -19.45
N ILE A 81 -15.29 -2.30 -19.13
CA ILE A 81 -16.34 -2.23 -18.11
C ILE A 81 -15.67 -2.07 -16.75
N ASP A 82 -16.03 -1.02 -16.01
CA ASP A 82 -15.60 -0.86 -14.64
C ASP A 82 -16.25 -1.95 -13.77
N LEU A 83 -15.44 -2.88 -13.27
CA LEU A 83 -15.93 -3.93 -12.34
C LEU A 83 -16.23 -3.36 -10.95
N LEU A 84 -15.53 -2.31 -10.58
CA LEU A 84 -15.71 -1.60 -9.33
C LEU A 84 -15.46 -0.12 -9.57
N ASN A 85 -16.42 0.70 -9.17
CA ASN A 85 -16.26 2.15 -9.11
C ASN A 85 -16.71 2.62 -7.73
N ILE A 86 -15.77 3.15 -6.95
CA ILE A 86 -16.04 3.70 -5.62
C ILE A 86 -15.74 5.18 -5.71
N ASP A 87 -16.69 6.00 -5.27
CA ASP A 87 -16.55 7.45 -5.13
C ASP A 87 -16.98 7.86 -3.72
N LEU A 88 -16.09 8.50 -2.99
CA LEU A 88 -16.27 8.86 -1.59
C LEU A 88 -16.25 10.38 -1.43
N PRO A 89 -17.15 10.95 -0.64
CA PRO A 89 -17.30 12.39 -0.47
C PRO A 89 -16.23 12.98 0.47
N PHE A 90 -14.95 12.89 0.10
CA PHE A 90 -13.87 13.50 0.86
C PHE A 90 -13.85 15.02 0.71
N LYS A 91 -13.38 15.69 1.77
CA LYS A 91 -13.08 17.12 1.69
C LYS A 91 -11.69 17.32 1.06
N PHE A 92 -11.63 18.06 -0.04
CA PHE A 92 -10.37 18.46 -0.67
C PHE A 92 -10.06 19.92 -0.37
N ILE A 93 -8.81 20.19 -0.01
CA ILE A 93 -8.25 21.53 0.20
C ILE A 93 -7.07 21.67 -0.75
N LYS A 94 -7.04 22.77 -1.49
CA LYS A 94 -5.96 23.10 -2.42
C LYS A 94 -5.24 24.33 -1.91
N PRO A 95 -4.00 24.21 -1.40
CA PRO A 95 -3.16 25.35 -1.09
C PRO A 95 -2.73 26.08 -2.35
N ASP A 96 -2.56 27.39 -2.26
CA ASP A 96 -2.06 28.21 -3.34
C ASP A 96 -0.52 28.17 -3.42
N THR A 97 0.05 28.65 -4.53
CA THR A 97 1.50 28.71 -4.72
C THR A 97 2.22 29.56 -3.68
N GLU A 98 1.57 30.59 -3.15
CA GLU A 98 2.09 31.48 -2.10
C GLU A 98 2.29 30.76 -0.76
N ASP A 99 1.54 29.68 -0.52
CA ASP A 99 1.62 28.89 0.72
C ASP A 99 2.86 27.98 0.78
N LYS A 100 3.60 27.84 -0.31
CA LYS A 100 4.73 26.90 -0.44
C LYS A 100 5.83 27.13 0.59
N ASP A 101 6.23 28.37 0.79
CA ASP A 101 7.32 28.71 1.69
C ASP A 101 6.93 28.66 3.16
N TYR A 102 5.63 28.80 3.44
CA TYR A 102 5.03 28.81 4.77
C TYR A 102 4.04 27.67 4.99
N PHE A 103 4.26 26.53 4.33
CA PHE A 103 3.29 25.43 4.30
C PHE A 103 2.98 24.84 5.68
N VAL A 104 3.93 24.81 6.61
CA VAL A 104 3.71 24.31 7.98
C VAL A 104 2.78 25.25 8.76
N THR A 105 2.98 26.55 8.64
CA THR A 105 2.06 27.56 9.23
C THR A 105 0.67 27.48 8.60
N TYR A 106 0.59 27.40 7.27
CA TYR A 106 -0.67 27.19 6.55
C TYR A 106 -1.40 25.94 7.05
N LEU A 107 -0.69 24.81 7.15
CA LEU A 107 -1.25 23.54 7.62
C LEU A 107 -1.78 23.69 9.06
N GLN A 108 -1.04 24.37 9.94
CA GLN A 108 -1.46 24.62 11.33
C GLN A 108 -2.72 25.48 11.40
N GLN A 109 -2.82 26.54 10.61
CA GLN A 109 -4.01 27.39 10.53
C GLN A 109 -5.22 26.61 10.02
N LYS A 110 -5.05 25.86 8.92
CA LYS A 110 -6.13 25.05 8.36
C LYS A 110 -6.58 23.94 9.30
N LEU A 111 -5.68 23.29 10.01
CA LEU A 111 -6.05 22.29 11.01
C LEU A 111 -6.83 22.88 12.17
N ASN A 112 -6.50 24.10 12.61
CA ASN A 112 -7.27 24.79 13.65
C ASN A 112 -8.70 25.15 13.16
N GLU A 113 -8.85 25.57 11.90
CA GLU A 113 -10.17 25.80 11.28
C GLU A 113 -10.98 24.49 11.21
N LEU A 114 -10.35 23.41 10.73
CA LEU A 114 -10.97 22.09 10.57
C LEU A 114 -11.35 21.45 11.90
N LYS A 115 -10.59 21.73 12.97
CA LYS A 115 -10.81 21.15 14.30
C LYS A 115 -12.21 21.41 14.83
N SER A 116 -12.80 22.56 14.54
CA SER A 116 -14.16 22.90 14.96
C SER A 116 -15.25 22.07 14.26
N ILE A 117 -14.96 21.55 13.05
CA ILE A 117 -15.91 20.85 12.21
C ILE A 117 -15.67 19.33 12.25
N TYR A 118 -14.40 18.91 12.16
CA TYR A 118 -14.01 17.52 11.98
C TYR A 118 -13.39 16.89 13.25
N GLY A 119 -13.11 17.68 14.29
CA GLY A 119 -12.38 17.23 15.45
C GLY A 119 -10.87 17.21 15.24
N THR A 120 -10.16 16.42 16.03
CA THR A 120 -8.70 16.28 15.94
C THR A 120 -8.30 15.17 14.97
N PHE A 121 -7.24 15.43 14.21
CA PHE A 121 -6.62 14.42 13.35
C PHE A 121 -5.36 13.91 14.04
N PRO A 122 -5.33 12.64 14.47
CA PRO A 122 -4.13 12.06 15.11
C PRO A 122 -3.00 11.80 14.11
N LYS A 123 -3.34 11.58 12.83
CA LYS A 123 -2.40 11.13 11.81
C LYS A 123 -2.62 11.84 10.48
N MET A 124 -1.51 12.11 9.78
CA MET A 124 -1.51 12.47 8.37
C MET A 124 -0.62 11.52 7.58
N ILE A 125 -1.13 11.11 6.42
CA ILE A 125 -0.43 10.20 5.50
C ILE A 125 0.02 10.98 4.28
N MET A 126 1.25 10.72 3.84
CA MET A 126 1.82 11.29 2.62
C MET A 126 2.89 10.37 2.03
N SER A 127 3.25 10.58 0.76
CA SER A 127 4.41 9.95 0.15
C SER A 127 5.72 10.56 0.64
N ARG A 128 6.83 9.85 0.43
CA ARG A 128 8.18 10.40 0.69
C ARG A 128 8.48 11.63 -0.14
N GLY A 129 8.09 11.64 -1.42
CA GLY A 129 8.30 12.78 -2.30
C GLY A 129 7.57 14.03 -1.80
N THR A 130 6.32 13.88 -1.37
CA THR A 130 5.54 14.97 -0.75
C THR A 130 6.21 15.47 0.53
N PHE A 131 6.65 14.56 1.40
CA PHE A 131 7.33 14.91 2.63
C PHE A 131 8.61 15.73 2.38
N VAL A 132 9.47 15.26 1.49
CA VAL A 132 10.74 15.94 1.18
C VAL A 132 10.49 17.28 0.50
N LYS A 133 9.60 17.33 -0.50
CA LYS A 133 9.37 18.54 -1.30
C LYS A 133 8.61 19.63 -0.52
N ASN A 134 7.58 19.24 0.22
CA ASN A 134 6.63 20.19 0.78
C ASN A 134 6.82 20.44 2.29
N ILE A 135 7.36 19.50 3.03
CA ILE A 135 7.64 19.69 4.45
C ILE A 135 9.10 20.11 4.66
N ILE A 136 10.06 19.26 4.30
CA ILE A 136 11.49 19.57 4.51
C ILE A 136 11.95 20.72 3.62
N GLY A 137 11.49 20.78 2.38
CA GLY A 137 11.85 21.80 1.40
C GLY A 137 11.20 23.16 1.65
N SER A 138 10.27 23.27 2.60
CA SER A 138 9.72 24.56 3.04
C SER A 138 10.79 25.35 3.80
N SER A 139 11.02 26.61 3.43
CA SER A 139 11.98 27.49 4.09
C SER A 139 11.66 27.68 5.57
N GLU A 140 10.39 27.73 5.92
CA GLU A 140 9.88 27.86 7.27
C GLU A 140 10.24 26.67 8.16
N PHE A 141 10.27 25.45 7.60
CA PHE A 141 10.54 24.24 8.37
C PHE A 141 11.95 24.26 8.96
N GLY A 142 12.94 24.68 8.16
CA GLY A 142 14.32 24.80 8.60
C GLY A 142 14.49 25.78 9.76
N ASP A 143 13.79 26.90 9.73
CA ASP A 143 13.91 27.95 10.75
C ASP A 143 13.17 27.59 12.04
N LYS A 144 11.95 27.08 11.95
CA LYS A 144 11.19 26.58 13.12
C LYS A 144 11.90 25.39 13.79
N PHE A 145 12.58 24.57 13.01
CA PHE A 145 13.37 23.45 13.50
C PHE A 145 14.55 23.87 14.33
N LYS A 146 15.30 24.85 13.85
CA LYS A 146 16.44 25.41 14.59
C LYS A 146 16.03 25.94 15.96
N MET A 147 14.88 26.58 16.05
CA MET A 147 14.35 27.13 17.31
C MET A 147 13.98 26.06 18.34
N GLN A 148 13.48 24.89 17.92
CA GLN A 148 13.13 23.79 18.84
C GLN A 148 14.31 22.93 19.24
N LEU A 149 15.37 22.87 18.43
CA LEU A 149 16.55 22.04 18.66
C LEU A 149 17.71 22.77 19.33
N THR A 150 17.57 24.06 19.64
CA THR A 150 18.63 24.88 20.28
C THR A 150 19.15 24.36 21.63
N GLY A 151 18.59 23.26 22.14
CA GLY A 151 19.14 22.54 23.31
C GLY A 151 20.04 21.34 22.98
N ASN A 152 20.18 20.96 21.71
CA ASN A 152 20.94 19.76 21.29
C ASN A 152 21.77 20.04 20.04
N GLU A 153 22.96 20.60 20.22
CA GLU A 153 23.92 20.90 19.15
C GLU A 153 24.29 19.68 18.28
N MET A 154 24.07 18.47 18.78
CA MET A 154 24.42 17.21 18.12
C MET A 154 23.58 16.92 16.87
N TYR A 155 22.36 17.45 16.76
CA TYR A 155 21.48 17.24 15.60
C TYR A 155 21.72 18.24 14.47
N MET A 156 22.38 19.34 14.75
CA MET A 156 22.69 20.37 13.76
C MET A 156 23.81 19.97 12.79
N SER A 157 24.62 18.97 13.14
CA SER A 157 25.80 18.60 12.34
C SER A 157 25.51 17.60 11.22
N THR A 158 24.39 16.87 11.24
CA THR A 158 24.14 15.78 10.29
C THR A 158 23.22 16.16 9.13
N GLY A 159 22.46 17.25 9.20
CA GLY A 159 21.63 17.75 8.10
C GLY A 159 20.51 16.81 7.61
N ILE A 160 20.36 15.62 8.20
CA ILE A 160 19.39 14.61 7.78
C ILE A 160 18.20 14.66 8.72
N ILE A 161 17.06 15.11 8.17
CA ILE A 161 15.79 15.10 8.88
C ILE A 161 15.06 13.80 8.58
N THR A 162 14.93 12.96 9.60
CA THR A 162 14.14 11.71 9.49
C THR A 162 12.65 11.99 9.67
N SER A 163 11.81 11.12 9.10
CA SER A 163 10.35 11.20 9.29
C SER A 163 9.93 11.12 10.76
N GLN A 164 10.65 10.33 11.57
CA GLN A 164 10.40 10.20 13.01
C GLN A 164 10.65 11.51 13.75
N LEU A 165 11.75 12.18 13.43
CA LEU A 165 12.10 13.47 14.03
C LEU A 165 11.08 14.55 13.62
N ALA A 166 10.73 14.61 12.33
CA ALA A 166 9.71 15.52 11.85
C ALA A 166 8.35 15.25 12.52
N SER A 167 7.94 13.98 12.63
CA SER A 167 6.70 13.61 13.32
C SER A 167 6.70 14.03 14.80
N ALA A 168 7.81 13.86 15.51
CA ALA A 168 7.94 14.30 16.90
C ALA A 168 7.77 15.81 17.05
N ILE A 169 8.29 16.58 16.10
CA ILE A 169 8.15 18.04 16.10
C ILE A 169 6.72 18.45 15.78
N PHE A 170 6.12 17.83 14.75
CA PHE A 170 4.74 18.11 14.39
C PHE A 170 3.80 17.86 15.58
N THR A 171 3.94 16.74 16.26
CA THR A 171 3.15 16.45 17.46
C THR A 171 3.44 17.43 18.60
N GLY A 172 4.68 17.86 18.76
CA GLY A 172 5.08 18.88 19.74
C GLY A 172 4.46 20.26 19.52
N ILE A 173 4.15 20.62 18.27
CA ILE A 173 3.46 21.88 17.93
C ILE A 173 1.93 21.70 17.72
N GLY A 174 1.40 20.52 18.05
CA GLY A 174 -0.02 20.21 17.98
C GLY A 174 -0.54 19.83 16.60
N LEU A 175 0.37 19.49 15.66
CA LEU A 175 0.03 18.94 14.35
C LEU A 175 -0.08 17.40 14.41
N PRO A 176 -0.78 16.76 13.45
CA PRO A 176 -0.88 15.31 13.37
C PRO A 176 0.47 14.61 13.19
N ALA A 177 0.61 13.40 13.71
CA ALA A 177 1.77 12.57 13.44
C ALA A 177 1.88 12.25 11.94
N ILE A 178 3.11 12.27 11.40
CA ILE A 178 3.39 11.99 9.99
C ILE A 178 3.61 10.50 9.80
N GLU A 179 2.87 9.90 8.88
CA GLU A 179 3.10 8.55 8.38
C GLU A 179 3.48 8.62 6.90
N ILE A 180 4.69 8.16 6.58
CA ILE A 180 5.18 8.14 5.21
C ILE A 180 4.89 6.77 4.60
N LYS A 181 4.26 6.77 3.41
CA LYS A 181 4.04 5.59 2.58
C LYS A 181 5.05 5.57 1.45
N GLU A 182 5.91 4.56 1.47
CA GLU A 182 6.97 4.34 0.46
C GLU A 182 6.75 3.06 -0.35
N ASP A 183 5.63 2.38 -0.13
CA ASP A 183 5.35 1.10 -0.75
C ASP A 183 5.02 1.24 -2.23
N TYR A 184 5.50 0.30 -3.03
CA TYR A 184 5.29 0.20 -4.46
C TYR A 184 4.72 -1.16 -4.81
N VAL A 185 3.93 -1.19 -5.86
CA VAL A 185 3.50 -2.42 -6.51
C VAL A 185 4.07 -2.44 -7.92
N VAL A 186 4.67 -3.56 -8.29
CA VAL A 186 5.18 -3.75 -9.66
C VAL A 186 4.01 -4.18 -10.54
N ASP A 187 3.76 -3.46 -11.62
CA ASP A 187 2.74 -3.83 -12.60
C ASP A 187 3.26 -4.97 -13.52
N GLN A 188 2.40 -5.43 -14.42
CA GLN A 188 2.75 -6.51 -15.35
C GLN A 188 3.81 -6.11 -16.38
N THR A 189 4.08 -4.82 -16.55
CA THR A 189 5.13 -4.29 -17.43
C THR A 189 6.48 -4.15 -16.72
N GLY A 190 6.54 -4.47 -15.42
CA GLY A 190 7.71 -4.29 -14.57
C GLY A 190 7.88 -2.87 -14.02
N LYS A 191 6.88 -2.01 -14.20
CA LYS A 191 6.90 -0.63 -13.72
C LYS A 191 6.45 -0.56 -12.26
N ASN A 192 7.19 0.17 -11.44
CA ASN A 192 6.81 0.46 -10.06
C ASN A 192 5.67 1.50 -10.03
N ILE A 193 4.56 1.13 -9.42
CA ILE A 193 3.41 2.01 -9.16
C ILE A 193 3.41 2.31 -7.66
N PRO A 194 3.57 3.59 -7.23
CA PRO A 194 3.48 3.93 -5.83
C PRO A 194 2.05 3.73 -5.34
N ILE A 195 1.91 3.15 -4.16
CA ILE A 195 0.60 3.00 -3.51
C ILE A 195 0.03 4.37 -3.12
N TYR A 196 0.91 5.31 -2.77
CA TYR A 196 0.55 6.68 -2.42
C TYR A 196 1.35 7.67 -3.27
N ALA A 197 0.68 8.41 -4.15
CA ALA A 197 1.33 9.33 -5.10
C ALA A 197 1.79 10.63 -4.42
N ASP A 198 2.75 11.30 -5.06
CA ASP A 198 3.24 12.60 -4.64
C ASP A 198 2.18 13.71 -4.80
N GLY A 199 2.31 14.75 -3.98
CA GLY A 199 1.42 15.90 -4.03
C GLY A 199 0.09 15.72 -3.30
N ARG A 200 -0.05 14.67 -2.49
CA ARG A 200 -1.25 14.40 -1.69
C ARG A 200 -0.91 14.22 -0.22
N ILE A 201 -1.78 14.76 0.64
CA ILE A 201 -1.75 14.53 2.10
C ILE A 201 -3.15 14.19 2.54
N SER A 202 -3.32 13.05 3.25
CA SER A 202 -4.60 12.65 3.84
C SER A 202 -4.56 12.79 5.34
N LEU A 203 -5.51 13.53 5.89
CA LEU A 203 -5.74 13.64 7.32
C LEU A 203 -6.74 12.60 7.77
N LEU A 204 -6.36 11.76 8.69
CA LEU A 204 -7.19 10.67 9.20
C LEU A 204 -7.77 11.02 10.57
N PRO A 205 -9.09 10.84 10.78
CA PRO A 205 -9.76 11.13 12.05
C PRO A 205 -9.43 10.11 13.14
N GLN A 206 -8.93 8.94 12.76
CA GLN A 206 -8.57 7.83 13.66
C GLN A 206 -7.62 6.85 12.97
N ASP A 207 -6.96 5.99 13.74
CA ASP A 207 -6.02 5.01 13.21
C ASP A 207 -6.70 3.96 12.32
N LYS A 208 -7.86 3.48 12.76
CA LYS A 208 -8.64 2.49 12.00
C LYS A 208 -9.74 3.19 11.22
N ILE A 209 -9.49 3.45 9.94
CA ILE A 209 -10.39 4.19 9.06
C ILE A 209 -11.45 3.35 8.37
N GLY A 210 -11.37 2.01 8.46
CA GLY A 210 -12.32 1.14 7.78
C GLY A 210 -12.07 -0.34 8.03
N TYR A 211 -12.71 -1.12 7.18
CA TYR A 211 -12.68 -2.58 7.24
C TYR A 211 -12.54 -3.14 5.83
N MET A 212 -11.92 -4.30 5.70
CA MET A 212 -12.04 -5.12 4.50
C MET A 212 -13.27 -6.02 4.64
N ARG A 213 -14.13 -6.02 3.63
CA ARG A 213 -15.25 -6.95 3.51
C ARG A 213 -14.86 -8.07 2.59
N PHE A 214 -15.12 -9.28 3.02
CA PHE A 214 -14.82 -10.52 2.32
C PHE A 214 -16.13 -11.22 1.95
N HIS A 215 -16.14 -11.84 0.80
CA HIS A 215 -17.18 -12.75 0.38
C HIS A 215 -16.55 -14.04 -0.12
N THR A 216 -17.16 -15.17 0.21
CA THR A 216 -16.67 -16.48 -0.22
C THR A 216 -16.91 -16.64 -1.71
N PRO A 217 -15.87 -16.88 -2.53
CA PRO A 217 -16.06 -17.09 -3.97
C PRO A 217 -16.97 -18.27 -4.27
N TYR A 218 -17.76 -18.17 -5.34
CA TYR A 218 -18.69 -19.21 -5.75
C TYR A 218 -18.03 -20.58 -5.97
N GLU A 219 -16.80 -20.59 -6.48
CA GLU A 219 -16.01 -21.80 -6.70
C GLU A 219 -15.69 -22.58 -5.42
N ALA A 220 -15.82 -21.97 -4.24
CA ALA A 220 -15.69 -22.68 -2.97
C ALA A 220 -16.85 -23.63 -2.71
N VAL A 221 -18.02 -23.35 -3.32
CA VAL A 221 -19.25 -24.15 -3.19
C VAL A 221 -19.40 -25.11 -4.36
N ASP A 222 -19.10 -24.65 -5.58
CA ASP A 222 -19.20 -25.40 -6.82
C ASP A 222 -17.89 -25.31 -7.60
N GLY A 223 -16.95 -26.15 -7.19
CA GLY A 223 -15.57 -26.15 -7.72
C GLY A 223 -15.49 -26.75 -9.12
N VAL A 224 -14.58 -26.24 -9.92
CA VAL A 224 -14.29 -26.77 -11.28
C VAL A 224 -13.62 -28.13 -11.17
N PRO A 225 -14.12 -29.18 -11.86
CA PRO A 225 -13.49 -30.50 -11.86
C PRO A 225 -12.01 -30.46 -12.28
N GLY A 226 -11.18 -31.21 -11.56
CA GLY A 226 -9.73 -31.27 -11.84
C GLY A 226 -8.89 -30.17 -11.20
N ARG A 227 -9.48 -29.30 -10.41
CA ARG A 227 -8.78 -28.30 -9.58
C ARG A 227 -8.77 -28.71 -8.11
N ASN A 228 -7.66 -28.45 -7.44
CA ASN A 228 -7.55 -28.59 -6.00
C ASN A 228 -7.69 -27.20 -5.37
N TYR A 229 -8.57 -27.07 -4.39
CA TYR A 229 -8.88 -25.81 -3.74
C TYR A 229 -8.41 -25.78 -2.30
N THR A 230 -7.86 -24.65 -1.89
CA THR A 230 -7.50 -24.36 -0.50
C THR A 230 -8.00 -22.96 -0.16
N GLN A 231 -8.73 -22.84 0.94
CA GLN A 231 -9.18 -21.55 1.45
C GLN A 231 -8.08 -20.92 2.32
N ALA A 232 -7.83 -19.63 2.14
CA ALA A 232 -6.89 -18.83 2.89
C ALA A 232 -7.60 -17.67 3.60
N ASP A 233 -6.84 -16.83 4.29
CA ASP A 233 -7.38 -15.69 5.04
C ASP A 233 -8.24 -14.77 4.17
N GLY A 234 -9.34 -14.27 4.76
CA GLY A 234 -10.27 -13.37 4.07
C GLY A 234 -11.10 -14.09 3.01
N ASP A 235 -11.42 -15.35 3.22
CA ASP A 235 -12.19 -16.20 2.29
C ASP A 235 -11.59 -16.30 0.88
N MET A 236 -10.31 -15.99 0.73
CA MET A 236 -9.59 -16.17 -0.53
C MET A 236 -9.49 -17.66 -0.86
N LEU A 237 -9.81 -18.00 -2.10
CA LEU A 237 -9.70 -19.33 -2.63
C LEU A 237 -8.46 -19.46 -3.50
N ILE A 238 -7.61 -20.42 -3.19
CA ILE A 238 -6.44 -20.76 -4.01
C ILE A 238 -6.74 -22.07 -4.72
N SER A 239 -6.60 -22.09 -6.03
CA SER A 239 -6.73 -23.29 -6.83
C SER A 239 -5.40 -23.66 -7.48
N GLY A 240 -5.06 -24.96 -7.37
CA GLY A 240 -3.93 -25.55 -8.07
C GLY A 240 -4.44 -26.53 -9.12
N TYR A 241 -3.97 -26.40 -10.36
CA TYR A 241 -4.37 -27.29 -11.43
C TYR A 241 -3.30 -27.44 -12.50
N LYS A 242 -3.51 -28.41 -13.39
CA LYS A 242 -2.64 -28.68 -14.54
C LYS A 242 -3.48 -28.51 -15.81
N ASP A 243 -2.96 -27.73 -16.74
CA ASP A 243 -3.58 -27.50 -18.03
C ASP A 243 -2.52 -27.62 -19.12
N GLY A 244 -2.74 -28.57 -20.04
CA GLY A 244 -1.74 -28.89 -21.07
C GLY A 244 -0.37 -29.22 -20.45
N ASN A 245 0.63 -28.43 -20.80
CA ASN A 245 2.01 -28.60 -20.35
C ASN A 245 2.39 -27.75 -19.11
N GLY A 246 1.41 -26.99 -18.56
CA GLY A 246 1.68 -26.09 -17.44
C GLY A 246 1.05 -26.53 -16.13
N ARG A 247 1.68 -26.13 -15.03
CA ARG A 247 1.06 -26.11 -13.70
C ARG A 247 0.73 -24.67 -13.35
N TYR A 248 -0.41 -24.48 -12.73
CA TYR A 248 -0.93 -23.17 -12.40
C TYR A 248 -1.39 -23.10 -10.96
N LEU A 249 -1.10 -21.97 -10.35
CA LEU A 249 -1.73 -21.50 -9.12
C LEU A 249 -2.58 -20.28 -9.48
N GLU A 250 -3.81 -20.29 -9.05
CA GLU A 250 -4.76 -19.19 -9.28
C GLU A 250 -5.40 -18.82 -7.96
N TYR A 251 -5.63 -17.54 -7.73
CA TYR A 251 -6.43 -17.11 -6.59
C TYR A 251 -7.69 -16.42 -7.06
N THR A 252 -8.76 -16.61 -6.29
CA THR A 252 -10.00 -15.86 -6.40
C THR A 252 -10.29 -15.22 -5.05
N ALA A 253 -10.44 -13.90 -5.03
CA ALA A 253 -10.73 -13.13 -3.82
C ALA A 253 -11.82 -12.11 -4.12
N GLU A 254 -12.92 -12.17 -3.38
CA GLU A 254 -14.03 -11.23 -3.47
C GLU A 254 -13.96 -10.24 -2.31
N TRP A 255 -13.07 -9.26 -2.43
CA TRP A 255 -12.76 -8.29 -1.42
C TRP A 255 -13.17 -6.89 -1.83
N ILE A 256 -13.72 -6.13 -0.87
CA ILE A 256 -14.05 -4.73 -1.05
C ILE A 256 -13.65 -3.92 0.19
N PRO A 257 -12.89 -2.80 0.05
CA PRO A 257 -12.61 -1.92 1.16
C PRO A 257 -13.84 -1.08 1.49
N GLN A 258 -14.19 -1.02 2.77
CA GLN A 258 -15.22 -0.14 3.31
C GLN A 258 -14.57 0.90 4.21
N ILE A 259 -14.59 2.16 3.80
CA ILE A 259 -14.13 3.28 4.64
C ILE A 259 -15.29 3.70 5.55
N ALA A 260 -15.02 3.74 6.85
CA ALA A 260 -15.95 4.26 7.84
C ALA A 260 -15.84 5.80 7.88
N ASN A 261 -16.98 6.48 7.95
CA ASN A 261 -17.04 7.94 8.08
C ASN A 261 -16.19 8.71 7.06
N PRO A 262 -16.37 8.47 5.75
CA PRO A 262 -15.56 9.13 4.71
C PRO A 262 -15.63 10.65 4.77
N ASN A 263 -16.75 11.21 5.24
CA ASN A 263 -16.92 12.66 5.41
C ASN A 263 -15.96 13.30 6.42
N LEU A 264 -15.31 12.51 7.29
CA LEU A 264 -14.35 12.99 8.28
C LEU A 264 -12.90 12.96 7.76
N ILE A 265 -12.66 12.43 6.57
CA ILE A 265 -11.34 12.42 5.95
C ILE A 265 -11.16 13.69 5.15
N VAL A 266 -10.03 14.37 5.37
CA VAL A 266 -9.67 15.60 4.68
C VAL A 266 -8.38 15.40 3.91
N ASN A 267 -8.38 15.76 2.64
CA ASN A 267 -7.23 15.64 1.75
C ASN A 267 -6.72 17.02 1.32
N PHE A 268 -5.40 17.20 1.36
CA PHE A 268 -4.74 18.31 0.68
C PHE A 268 -4.26 17.85 -0.71
N ASP A 269 -4.61 18.63 -1.72
CA ASP A 269 -4.12 18.50 -3.08
C ASP A 269 -3.08 19.59 -3.35
N LEU A 270 -1.82 19.20 -3.38
CA LEU A 270 -0.68 20.11 -3.52
C LEU A 270 -0.27 20.33 -4.98
N SER A 271 -1.09 19.91 -5.94
CA SER A 271 -0.74 19.98 -7.37
C SER A 271 -0.50 21.42 -7.82
N GLU A 272 -1.35 22.35 -7.40
CA GLU A 272 -1.22 23.78 -7.75
C GLU A 272 -0.01 24.42 -7.05
N MET A 273 0.23 24.10 -5.79
CA MET A 273 1.40 24.57 -5.03
C MET A 273 2.73 24.05 -5.61
N ASN A 274 2.71 22.92 -6.31
CA ASN A 274 3.90 22.28 -6.86
C ASN A 274 4.12 22.58 -8.36
N ALA A 275 3.17 23.27 -9.01
CA ALA A 275 3.30 23.70 -10.39
C ALA A 275 4.29 24.87 -10.49
#